data_15fd2972753fd220120e4c31813241f1
#
_entry.id   15fd2972753fd220120e4c31813241f1
#
_cell.length_a   1.000
_cell.length_b   1.000
_cell.length_c   1.000
_cell.angle_alpha   90.00
_cell.angle_beta   90.00
_cell.angle_gamma   90.00
#
_symmetry.space_group_name_H-M   'P 1'
#
loop_
_entity.id
_entity.type
_entity.pdbx_description
1 polymer ?
#
loop_
_entity_poly.entity_id
_entity_poly.type
_entity_poly.pdbx_seq_one_letter_code
_entity_poly.pdbx_strand_id
1 'polypeptide(L)'
;MSERNIVEFNKSQQKYHVSIRAYNDRSNELTTDEATTRLHLDLASGNAPDMLNLQYLDIYNLVDKGVIDDLRPYFDRDTEIDIQDYVESVVEACTIDGVLVSVPLEYVIYSYFGKADMVGESAGWTIDDVAECLNNNPGSVFSTWTREFMLARILQYSIDTFIDSDSGTCDFTTKTFDELLDIIEPLPSEANYSPVEEKTSLINNINLYNFEVIQEYYAKYGDDIIIKGYITADGRACHNLSVTDAYSIVSTSGCKDGAWEFIKFCLINDNSSIGWFSSNKQRQQEMIDEELAHAGEEKRSTFYTEQGSVNYHYATQGEIDTVMNLIENVELSPSYSSGISNIIKEELDSYFLGGRSKEETVTIIQDRVQLYLDERN
;
A
#
# COMPACT_ATOMS: atom_id res chain seq x y z
N MET A 1 -14.24 -8.36 2.29
CA MET A 1 -14.76 -9.05 3.51
C MET A 1 -15.35 -10.37 3.07
N SER A 2 -14.84 -11.44 3.57
CA SER A 2 -15.42 -12.75 3.33
C SER A 2 -16.73 -12.85 4.11
N GLU A 3 -17.86 -12.63 3.45
CA GLU A 3 -19.21 -12.90 4.03
C GLU A 3 -19.27 -14.32 4.62
N ARG A 4 -18.45 -15.21 4.08
CA ARG A 4 -18.31 -16.58 4.55
C ARG A 4 -17.85 -16.64 6.01
N ASN A 5 -16.79 -15.89 6.39
CA ASN A 5 -16.30 -15.87 7.77
C ASN A 5 -17.36 -15.39 8.75
N ILE A 6 -18.15 -14.38 8.37
CA ILE A 6 -19.26 -13.89 9.20
C ILE A 6 -20.35 -14.95 9.38
N VAL A 7 -20.75 -15.59 8.28
CA VAL A 7 -21.77 -16.65 8.33
C VAL A 7 -21.31 -17.85 9.16
N GLU A 8 -20.05 -18.26 9.00
CA GLU A 8 -19.48 -19.39 9.74
C GLU A 8 -19.32 -19.05 11.22
N PHE A 9 -18.81 -17.86 11.57
CA PHE A 9 -18.73 -17.40 12.95
C PHE A 9 -20.11 -17.37 13.62
N ASN A 10 -21.09 -16.75 12.97
CA ASN A 10 -22.45 -16.67 13.53
C ASN A 10 -23.14 -18.02 13.70
N LYS A 11 -22.70 -19.08 12.97
CA LYS A 11 -23.18 -20.45 13.13
C LYS A 11 -22.42 -21.24 14.18
N SER A 12 -21.14 -20.95 14.40
CA SER A 12 -20.24 -21.74 15.26
C SER A 12 -20.49 -21.52 16.76
N GLN A 13 -21.08 -20.39 17.13
CA GLN A 13 -21.30 -19.99 18.52
C GLN A 13 -22.60 -19.18 18.67
N GLN A 14 -23.05 -18.91 19.92
CA GLN A 14 -24.30 -18.21 20.23
C GLN A 14 -24.12 -16.98 21.13
N LYS A 15 -22.91 -16.69 21.55
CA LYS A 15 -22.61 -15.60 22.49
C LYS A 15 -22.57 -14.24 21.79
N TYR A 16 -22.00 -14.20 20.59
CA TYR A 16 -21.84 -12.99 19.80
C TYR A 16 -22.47 -13.15 18.41
N HIS A 17 -22.84 -12.05 17.81
CA HIS A 17 -23.38 -12.03 16.45
C HIS A 17 -22.79 -10.86 15.68
N VAL A 18 -22.11 -11.17 14.57
CA VAL A 18 -21.55 -10.16 13.67
C VAL A 18 -22.57 -9.79 12.60
N SER A 19 -22.81 -8.49 12.44
CA SER A 19 -23.63 -7.93 11.37
C SER A 19 -22.83 -6.86 10.61
N ILE A 20 -23.03 -6.78 9.30
CA ILE A 20 -22.35 -5.81 8.45
C ILE A 20 -23.14 -4.49 8.44
N ARG A 21 -22.43 -3.37 8.69
CA ARG A 21 -22.90 -2.04 8.37
C ARG A 21 -22.09 -1.51 7.18
N ALA A 22 -22.68 -1.53 5.99
CA ALA A 22 -22.03 -0.98 4.80
C ALA A 22 -22.30 0.53 4.72
N TYR A 23 -21.23 1.32 4.65
CA TYR A 23 -21.31 2.77 4.44
C TYR A 23 -21.39 3.12 2.96
N ASN A 24 -20.79 2.30 2.11
CA ASN A 24 -20.88 2.41 0.66
C ASN A 24 -21.32 1.06 0.10
N ASP A 25 -22.53 0.99 -0.40
CA ASP A 25 -23.05 -0.15 -1.13
C ASP A 25 -23.69 0.30 -2.46
N ARG A 26 -23.83 -0.65 -3.39
CA ARG A 26 -24.40 -0.36 -4.72
C ARG A 26 -25.83 0.19 -4.68
N SER A 27 -26.54 0.09 -3.55
CA SER A 27 -27.91 0.56 -3.39
C SER A 27 -27.97 2.02 -2.94
N ASN A 28 -26.90 2.56 -2.36
CA ASN A 28 -26.89 3.89 -1.74
C ASN A 28 -26.42 5.00 -2.68
N GLU A 29 -25.82 4.66 -3.85
CA GLU A 29 -25.27 5.62 -4.83
C GLU A 29 -24.31 6.68 -4.23
N LEU A 30 -23.73 6.39 -3.05
CA LEU A 30 -22.81 7.31 -2.39
C LEU A 30 -21.43 7.25 -3.02
N THR A 31 -20.78 8.39 -3.08
CA THR A 31 -19.34 8.46 -3.36
C THR A 31 -18.55 7.93 -2.17
N THR A 32 -17.29 7.59 -2.41
CA THR A 32 -16.36 7.17 -1.33
C THR A 32 -16.22 8.23 -0.26
N ASP A 33 -16.16 9.51 -0.63
CA ASP A 33 -16.05 10.64 0.30
C ASP A 33 -17.29 10.80 1.19
N GLU A 34 -18.49 10.62 0.63
CA GLU A 34 -19.74 10.66 1.40
C GLU A 34 -19.83 9.50 2.39
N ALA A 35 -19.40 8.29 1.97
CA ALA A 35 -19.36 7.11 2.82
C ALA A 35 -18.37 7.31 3.99
N THR A 36 -17.16 7.82 3.71
CA THR A 36 -16.15 8.16 4.71
C THR A 36 -16.67 9.24 5.68
N THR A 37 -17.33 10.27 5.18
CA THR A 37 -17.93 11.31 6.02
C THR A 37 -18.98 10.73 6.97
N ARG A 38 -19.84 9.81 6.51
CA ARG A 38 -20.83 9.14 7.36
C ARG A 38 -20.19 8.29 8.44
N LEU A 39 -19.13 7.53 8.10
CA LEU A 39 -18.38 6.78 9.09
C LEU A 39 -17.80 7.71 10.17
N HIS A 40 -17.18 8.81 9.79
CA HIS A 40 -16.61 9.78 10.74
C HIS A 40 -17.71 10.40 11.64
N LEU A 41 -18.90 10.68 11.11
CA LEU A 41 -20.03 11.17 11.91
C LEU A 41 -20.50 10.11 12.92
N ASP A 42 -20.58 8.84 12.54
CA ASP A 42 -20.95 7.75 13.45
C ASP A 42 -19.89 7.55 14.55
N LEU A 43 -18.61 7.60 14.19
CA LEU A 43 -17.49 7.54 15.15
C LEU A 43 -17.56 8.69 16.18
N ALA A 44 -17.86 9.92 15.72
CA ALA A 44 -17.92 11.11 16.59
C ALA A 44 -19.19 11.17 17.44
N SER A 45 -20.32 10.58 16.98
CA SER A 45 -21.61 10.66 17.67
C SER A 45 -21.89 9.55 18.68
N GLY A 46 -20.94 8.61 18.86
CA GLY A 46 -21.13 7.44 19.73
C GLY A 46 -21.96 6.33 19.09
N ASN A 47 -22.23 6.39 17.78
CA ASN A 47 -22.89 5.34 17.01
C ASN A 47 -21.87 4.52 16.21
N ALA A 48 -20.64 4.45 16.72
CA ALA A 48 -19.54 3.72 16.09
C ALA A 48 -19.85 2.22 15.96
N PRO A 49 -19.39 1.56 14.88
CA PRO A 49 -19.37 0.11 14.84
C PRO A 49 -18.35 -0.45 15.86
N ASP A 50 -18.49 -1.71 16.25
CA ASP A 50 -17.52 -2.36 17.15
C ASP A 50 -16.17 -2.67 16.48
N MET A 51 -16.19 -2.88 15.15
CA MET A 51 -15.03 -3.19 14.33
C MET A 51 -15.07 -2.42 13.01
N LEU A 52 -13.90 -2.20 12.44
CA LEU A 52 -13.72 -1.64 11.10
C LEU A 52 -12.98 -2.67 10.23
N ASN A 53 -13.40 -2.81 8.97
CA ASN A 53 -12.53 -3.33 7.92
C ASN A 53 -11.69 -2.17 7.42
N LEU A 54 -10.38 -2.29 7.49
CA LEU A 54 -9.44 -1.21 7.19
C LEU A 54 -9.23 -0.94 5.70
N GLN A 55 -9.76 -1.80 4.84
CA GLN A 55 -9.63 -1.62 3.40
C GLN A 55 -10.21 -0.27 2.96
N TYR A 56 -9.43 0.52 2.26
CA TYR A 56 -9.77 1.87 1.77
C TYR A 56 -9.99 2.95 2.85
N LEU A 57 -9.59 2.71 4.10
CA LEU A 57 -9.63 3.72 5.15
C LEU A 57 -8.27 4.41 5.32
N ASP A 58 -8.31 5.66 5.74
CA ASP A 58 -7.15 6.40 6.23
C ASP A 58 -6.78 5.91 7.64
N ILE A 59 -5.97 4.85 7.69
CA ILE A 59 -5.65 4.14 8.91
C ILE A 59 -4.83 5.02 9.85
N TYR A 60 -3.87 5.79 9.34
CA TYR A 60 -3.03 6.69 10.11
C TYR A 60 -3.86 7.75 10.82
N ASN A 61 -4.80 8.37 10.13
CA ASN A 61 -5.73 9.34 10.72
C ASN A 61 -6.62 8.72 11.81
N LEU A 62 -7.02 7.45 11.64
CA LEU A 62 -7.81 6.74 12.66
C LEU A 62 -6.97 6.42 13.91
N VAL A 63 -5.67 6.11 13.76
CA VAL A 63 -4.74 5.90 14.86
C VAL A 63 -4.47 7.22 15.59
N ASP A 64 -4.13 8.28 14.87
CA ASP A 64 -3.87 9.62 15.40
C ASP A 64 -5.05 10.15 16.26
N LYS A 65 -6.28 9.88 15.81
CA LYS A 65 -7.51 10.23 16.56
C LYS A 65 -7.87 9.24 17.68
N GLY A 66 -7.07 8.22 17.93
CA GLY A 66 -7.36 7.21 18.95
C GLY A 66 -8.62 6.39 18.70
N VAL A 67 -9.04 6.24 17.43
CA VAL A 67 -10.25 5.48 17.04
C VAL A 67 -10.03 3.98 17.11
N ILE A 68 -8.78 3.53 16.85
CA ILE A 68 -8.42 2.11 16.78
C ILE A 68 -7.80 1.68 18.12
N ASP A 69 -8.20 0.51 18.59
CA ASP A 69 -7.64 -0.14 19.77
C ASP A 69 -6.41 -0.98 19.38
N ASP A 70 -5.39 -1.01 20.25
CA ASP A 70 -4.21 -1.86 20.04
C ASP A 70 -4.57 -3.34 20.19
N LEU A 71 -4.25 -4.16 19.19
CA LEU A 71 -4.54 -5.59 19.22
C LEU A 71 -3.53 -6.41 20.06
N ARG A 72 -2.32 -5.90 20.38
CA ARG A 72 -1.33 -6.64 21.17
C ARG A 72 -1.84 -7.15 22.51
N PRO A 73 -2.54 -6.34 23.35
CA PRO A 73 -3.09 -6.83 24.61
C PRO A 73 -4.11 -7.96 24.45
N TYR A 74 -4.73 -8.09 23.28
CA TYR A 74 -5.65 -9.20 23.02
C TYR A 74 -4.88 -10.49 22.69
N PHE A 75 -3.82 -10.43 21.90
CA PHE A 75 -2.91 -11.56 21.69
C PHE A 75 -2.27 -12.00 23.01
N ASP A 76 -1.75 -11.07 23.82
CA ASP A 76 -1.05 -11.37 25.07
C ASP A 76 -1.91 -12.15 26.09
N ARG A 77 -3.22 -11.97 26.07
CA ARG A 77 -4.16 -12.67 26.99
C ARG A 77 -4.81 -13.91 26.36
N ASP A 78 -4.67 -14.11 25.06
CA ASP A 78 -5.22 -15.29 24.37
C ASP A 78 -4.32 -16.50 24.58
N THR A 79 -4.89 -17.69 24.52
CA THR A 79 -4.17 -18.96 24.70
C THR A 79 -4.22 -19.85 23.48
N GLU A 80 -4.92 -19.44 22.43
CA GLU A 80 -5.15 -20.22 21.22
C GLU A 80 -4.32 -19.70 20.04
N ILE A 81 -3.92 -18.41 20.07
CA ILE A 81 -3.10 -17.77 19.03
C ILE A 81 -2.00 -16.90 19.65
N ASP A 82 -0.86 -16.84 19.00
CA ASP A 82 0.29 -16.00 19.38
C ASP A 82 0.64 -15.07 18.22
N ILE A 83 0.97 -13.82 18.50
CA ILE A 83 1.42 -12.86 17.47
C ILE A 83 2.70 -13.33 16.76
N GLN A 84 3.51 -14.15 17.43
CA GLN A 84 4.72 -14.73 16.86
C GLN A 84 4.45 -15.78 15.75
N ASP A 85 3.22 -16.25 15.61
CA ASP A 85 2.81 -17.15 14.53
C ASP A 85 2.64 -16.41 13.18
N TYR A 86 2.74 -15.08 13.19
CA TYR A 86 2.54 -14.23 12.02
C TYR A 86 3.86 -13.64 11.52
N VAL A 87 3.92 -13.34 10.22
CA VAL A 87 5.09 -12.77 9.53
C VAL A 87 5.44 -11.42 10.15
N GLU A 88 6.66 -11.33 10.72
CA GLU A 88 7.08 -10.20 11.53
C GLU A 88 7.01 -8.87 10.77
N SER A 89 7.53 -8.80 9.55
CA SER A 89 7.48 -7.59 8.72
C SER A 89 6.05 -7.15 8.40
N VAL A 90 5.10 -8.08 8.24
CA VAL A 90 3.68 -7.77 8.04
C VAL A 90 3.03 -7.24 9.31
N VAL A 91 3.38 -7.80 10.48
CA VAL A 91 2.92 -7.31 11.79
C VAL A 91 3.51 -5.92 12.08
N GLU A 92 4.79 -5.72 11.78
CA GLU A 92 5.45 -4.41 11.92
C GLU A 92 4.83 -3.37 10.99
N ALA A 93 4.61 -3.71 9.71
CA ALA A 93 3.91 -2.84 8.77
C ALA A 93 2.50 -2.46 9.24
N CYS A 94 1.79 -3.38 9.91
CA CYS A 94 0.47 -3.13 10.49
C CYS A 94 0.54 -2.49 11.90
N THR A 95 1.71 -2.00 12.31
CA THR A 95 1.92 -1.29 13.58
C THR A 95 2.20 0.17 13.30
N ILE A 96 1.27 1.05 13.63
CA ILE A 96 1.36 2.49 13.40
C ILE A 96 1.47 3.18 14.77
N ASP A 97 2.50 3.98 14.99
CA ASP A 97 2.76 4.70 16.24
C ASP A 97 2.65 3.80 17.49
N GLY A 98 3.13 2.58 17.38
CA GLY A 98 3.09 1.57 18.44
C GLY A 98 1.75 0.85 18.60
N VAL A 99 0.73 1.18 17.83
CA VAL A 99 -0.59 0.53 17.83
C VAL A 99 -0.63 -0.56 16.75
N LEU A 100 -0.81 -1.82 17.13
CA LEU A 100 -1.08 -2.90 16.19
C LEU A 100 -2.55 -2.79 15.71
N VAL A 101 -2.74 -2.24 14.53
CA VAL A 101 -4.07 -1.92 14.01
C VAL A 101 -4.83 -3.14 13.50
N SER A 102 -4.12 -4.13 12.96
CA SER A 102 -4.70 -5.39 12.49
C SER A 102 -3.62 -6.44 12.23
N VAL A 103 -4.03 -7.70 12.07
CA VAL A 103 -3.25 -8.76 11.42
C VAL A 103 -4.07 -9.21 10.21
N PRO A 104 -3.64 -8.92 8.97
CA PRO A 104 -4.38 -9.30 7.77
C PRO A 104 -4.34 -10.82 7.56
N LEU A 105 -5.39 -11.40 7.00
CA LEU A 105 -5.38 -12.82 6.62
C LEU A 105 -4.49 -13.05 5.40
N GLU A 106 -4.64 -12.19 4.42
CA GLU A 106 -3.94 -12.21 3.15
C GLU A 106 -3.41 -10.83 2.81
N TYR A 107 -2.36 -10.78 1.99
CA TYR A 107 -1.82 -9.53 1.50
C TYR A 107 -1.30 -9.63 0.07
N VAL A 108 -1.17 -8.46 -0.55
CA VAL A 108 -0.56 -8.26 -1.86
C VAL A 108 0.55 -7.22 -1.70
N ILE A 109 1.67 -7.44 -2.37
CA ILE A 109 2.78 -6.49 -2.41
C ILE A 109 2.65 -5.67 -3.70
N TYR A 110 2.52 -4.37 -3.57
CA TYR A 110 2.67 -3.44 -4.69
C TYR A 110 4.05 -2.79 -4.63
N SER A 111 4.69 -2.70 -5.77
CA SER A 111 6.03 -2.14 -5.85
C SER A 111 6.28 -1.50 -7.23
N TYR A 112 7.47 -0.96 -7.41
CA TYR A 112 7.96 -0.44 -8.68
C TYR A 112 9.25 -1.14 -9.07
N PHE A 113 9.42 -1.31 -10.39
CA PHE A 113 10.63 -1.87 -10.97
C PHE A 113 11.04 -1.10 -12.23
N GLY A 114 12.28 -1.23 -12.58
CA GLY A 114 12.85 -0.77 -13.84
C GLY A 114 13.88 -1.74 -14.38
N LYS A 115 14.39 -1.49 -15.57
CA LYS A 115 15.51 -2.23 -16.15
C LYS A 115 16.81 -1.89 -15.44
N ALA A 116 17.63 -2.89 -15.12
CA ALA A 116 18.89 -2.70 -14.39
C ALA A 116 19.83 -1.67 -15.04
N ASP A 117 19.92 -1.65 -16.37
CA ASP A 117 20.73 -0.71 -17.13
C ASP A 117 20.20 0.74 -17.09
N MET A 118 18.92 0.94 -16.76
CA MET A 118 18.28 2.25 -16.62
C MET A 118 18.25 2.75 -15.19
N VAL A 119 17.97 1.88 -14.21
CA VAL A 119 17.70 2.27 -12.81
C VAL A 119 18.82 1.88 -11.84
N GLY A 120 19.85 1.17 -12.31
CA GLY A 120 20.93 0.62 -11.48
C GLY A 120 20.48 -0.59 -10.65
N GLU A 121 21.45 -1.25 -10.02
CA GLU A 121 21.24 -2.55 -9.32
C GLU A 121 20.82 -2.40 -7.85
N SER A 122 20.99 -1.22 -7.23
CA SER A 122 20.60 -0.99 -5.83
C SER A 122 19.11 -1.07 -5.62
N ALA A 123 18.65 -1.69 -4.54
CA ALA A 123 17.27 -1.58 -4.08
C ALA A 123 17.02 -0.18 -3.47
N GLY A 124 15.78 0.31 -3.60
CA GLY A 124 15.40 1.64 -3.11
C GLY A 124 15.90 2.78 -4.00
N TRP A 125 15.35 3.96 -3.82
CA TRP A 125 15.71 5.21 -4.49
C TRP A 125 15.04 6.42 -3.86
N THR A 126 15.67 7.58 -4.06
CA THR A 126 15.16 8.91 -3.72
C THR A 126 14.58 9.62 -4.95
N ILE A 127 14.02 10.82 -4.77
CA ILE A 127 13.61 11.70 -5.87
C ILE A 127 14.84 12.06 -6.73
N ASP A 128 15.96 12.37 -6.09
CA ASP A 128 17.21 12.73 -6.77
C ASP A 128 17.73 11.57 -7.63
N ASP A 129 17.64 10.31 -7.14
CA ASP A 129 18.01 9.12 -7.93
C ASP A 129 17.13 8.96 -9.17
N VAL A 130 15.83 9.20 -9.07
CA VAL A 130 14.91 9.16 -10.21
C VAL A 130 15.24 10.24 -11.22
N ALA A 131 15.52 11.46 -10.74
CA ALA A 131 15.95 12.57 -11.61
C ALA A 131 17.25 12.25 -12.34
N GLU A 132 18.24 11.65 -11.67
CA GLU A 132 19.49 11.20 -12.29
C GLU A 132 19.24 10.11 -13.33
N CYS A 133 18.41 9.10 -13.03
CA CYS A 133 18.03 8.06 -14.00
C CYS A 133 17.39 8.64 -15.26
N LEU A 134 16.50 9.62 -15.13
CA LEU A 134 15.88 10.30 -16.27
C LEU A 134 16.90 11.10 -17.11
N ASN A 135 17.83 11.79 -16.46
CA ASN A 135 18.89 12.52 -17.14
C ASN A 135 19.82 11.59 -17.92
N ASN A 136 20.10 10.40 -17.38
CA ASN A 136 20.93 9.40 -18.02
C ASN A 136 20.20 8.62 -19.14
N ASN A 137 18.86 8.61 -19.12
CA ASN A 137 18.02 7.93 -20.10
C ASN A 137 17.05 8.89 -20.80
N PRO A 138 17.56 9.86 -21.61
CA PRO A 138 16.73 10.86 -22.26
C PRO A 138 15.75 10.21 -23.23
N GLY A 139 14.46 10.56 -23.08
CA GLY A 139 13.38 9.99 -23.87
C GLY A 139 12.73 8.75 -23.25
N SER A 140 13.18 8.29 -22.08
CA SER A 140 12.42 7.33 -21.28
C SER A 140 11.14 7.97 -20.76
N VAL A 141 10.10 7.17 -20.65
CA VAL A 141 8.77 7.62 -20.24
C VAL A 141 8.32 6.85 -18.98
N PHE A 142 7.33 7.40 -18.31
CA PHE A 142 6.66 6.73 -17.18
C PHE A 142 5.37 6.09 -17.69
N SER A 143 5.45 5.05 -18.51
CA SER A 143 4.30 4.27 -18.94
C SER A 143 3.00 5.11 -19.13
N THR A 144 1.90 4.69 -18.54
CA THR A 144 0.59 5.34 -18.64
C THR A 144 0.31 6.39 -17.55
N TRP A 145 1.34 6.88 -16.89
CA TRP A 145 1.16 7.69 -15.69
C TRP A 145 0.86 9.16 -16.00
N THR A 146 -0.13 9.70 -15.27
CA THR A 146 -0.43 11.13 -15.30
C THR A 146 0.40 11.89 -14.28
N ARG A 147 0.48 13.23 -14.40
CA ARG A 147 1.10 14.12 -13.42
C ARG A 147 0.57 13.87 -12.02
N GLU A 148 -0.76 13.85 -11.88
CA GLU A 148 -1.43 13.66 -10.60
C GLU A 148 -1.08 12.30 -9.99
N PHE A 149 -1.13 11.24 -10.78
CA PHE A 149 -0.80 9.90 -10.30
C PHE A 149 0.66 9.81 -9.85
N MET A 150 1.60 10.32 -10.67
CA MET A 150 3.02 10.29 -10.36
C MET A 150 3.36 11.11 -9.13
N LEU A 151 2.82 12.33 -9.02
CA LEU A 151 2.98 13.18 -7.83
C LEU A 151 2.53 12.45 -6.57
N ALA A 152 1.32 11.90 -6.58
CA ALA A 152 0.78 11.18 -5.43
C ALA A 152 1.66 9.98 -5.04
N ARG A 153 2.19 9.25 -6.02
CA ARG A 153 3.03 8.07 -5.79
C ARG A 153 4.42 8.42 -5.29
N ILE A 154 5.03 9.49 -5.80
CA ILE A 154 6.31 9.96 -5.28
C ILE A 154 6.14 10.44 -3.85
N LEU A 155 5.20 11.34 -3.60
CA LEU A 155 5.00 11.88 -2.27
C LEU A 155 4.56 10.83 -1.24
N GLN A 156 3.98 9.71 -1.66
CA GLN A 156 3.41 8.69 -0.78
C GLN A 156 4.39 8.19 0.29
N TYR A 157 5.66 8.02 -0.02
CA TYR A 157 6.71 7.56 0.90
C TYR A 157 7.91 8.50 0.96
N SER A 158 7.84 9.68 0.32
CA SER A 158 8.94 10.64 0.29
C SER A 158 8.59 12.04 0.78
N ILE A 159 7.41 12.25 1.36
CA ILE A 159 7.01 13.59 1.85
C ILE A 159 7.91 14.08 2.98
N ASP A 160 8.43 13.17 3.80
CA ASP A 160 9.37 13.49 4.87
C ASP A 160 10.67 14.13 4.33
N THR A 161 10.88 14.11 3.00
CA THR A 161 11.89 14.94 2.33
C THR A 161 11.60 16.44 2.51
N PHE A 162 10.33 16.81 2.62
CA PHE A 162 9.87 18.20 2.62
C PHE A 162 9.22 18.63 3.94
N ILE A 163 8.84 17.67 4.79
CA ILE A 163 8.14 17.93 6.04
C ILE A 163 8.87 17.23 7.18
N ASP A 164 9.20 17.99 8.21
CA ASP A 164 9.66 17.49 9.49
C ASP A 164 8.47 17.49 10.48
N SER A 165 7.90 16.32 10.70
CA SER A 165 6.75 16.13 11.57
C SER A 165 7.07 16.41 13.04
N ASP A 166 8.33 16.17 13.47
CA ASP A 166 8.77 16.38 14.84
C ASP A 166 8.83 17.87 15.20
N SER A 167 9.31 18.70 14.28
CA SER A 167 9.39 20.15 14.46
C SER A 167 8.12 20.88 13.96
N GLY A 168 7.26 20.22 13.22
CA GLY A 168 6.09 20.83 12.58
C GLY A 168 6.44 21.84 11.50
N THR A 169 7.57 21.65 10.80
CA THR A 169 8.04 22.56 9.75
C THR A 169 8.09 21.90 8.38
N CYS A 170 8.05 22.71 7.33
CA CYS A 170 8.23 22.20 5.97
C CYS A 170 9.22 23.06 5.18
N ASP A 171 9.85 22.48 4.14
CA ASP A 171 10.68 23.18 3.16
C ASP A 171 10.49 22.61 1.75
N PHE A 172 9.67 23.29 0.97
CA PHE A 172 9.42 23.02 -0.45
C PHE A 172 10.32 23.86 -1.37
N THR A 173 11.21 24.70 -0.82
CA THR A 173 12.10 25.58 -1.61
C THR A 173 13.41 24.88 -1.99
N THR A 174 13.49 23.57 -1.78
CA THR A 174 14.66 22.74 -2.03
C THR A 174 14.85 22.40 -3.51
N LYS A 175 16.10 22.10 -3.89
CA LYS A 175 16.43 21.57 -5.23
C LYS A 175 15.65 20.26 -5.51
N THR A 176 15.47 19.41 -4.50
CA THR A 176 14.74 18.14 -4.65
C THR A 176 13.27 18.37 -5.04
N PHE A 177 12.63 19.44 -4.53
CA PHE A 177 11.26 19.75 -4.97
C PHE A 177 11.24 20.30 -6.41
N ASP A 178 12.24 21.06 -6.81
CA ASP A 178 12.40 21.47 -8.22
C ASP A 178 12.59 20.27 -9.15
N GLU A 179 13.40 19.28 -8.75
CA GLU A 179 13.58 18.02 -9.48
C GLU A 179 12.29 17.19 -9.54
N LEU A 180 11.50 17.13 -8.46
CA LEU A 180 10.18 16.52 -8.48
C LEU A 180 9.26 17.17 -9.53
N LEU A 181 9.25 18.51 -9.60
CA LEU A 181 8.46 19.23 -10.60
C LEU A 181 8.95 18.92 -12.02
N ASP A 182 10.27 18.89 -12.24
CA ASP A 182 10.87 18.55 -13.54
C ASP A 182 10.55 17.10 -13.98
N ILE A 183 10.39 16.17 -13.02
CA ILE A 183 9.94 14.78 -13.28
C ILE A 183 8.49 14.75 -13.74
N ILE A 184 7.59 15.50 -13.09
CA ILE A 184 6.14 15.38 -13.34
C ILE A 184 5.65 16.32 -14.45
N GLU A 185 6.29 17.46 -14.70
CA GLU A 185 5.85 18.45 -15.68
C GLU A 185 5.68 17.91 -17.11
N PRO A 186 6.57 17.03 -17.63
CA PRO A 186 6.43 16.46 -18.97
C PRO A 186 5.27 15.46 -19.10
N LEU A 187 4.73 14.95 -17.98
CA LEU A 187 3.70 13.91 -17.99
C LEU A 187 2.33 14.47 -18.45
N PRO A 188 1.48 13.64 -19.07
CA PRO A 188 0.16 14.04 -19.49
C PRO A 188 -0.78 14.28 -18.30
N SER A 189 -1.81 15.11 -18.49
CA SER A 189 -2.90 15.29 -17.54
C SER A 189 -3.90 14.13 -17.57
N GLU A 190 -3.99 13.43 -18.70
CA GLU A 190 -4.88 12.27 -18.89
C GLU A 190 -4.06 11.03 -19.28
N ALA A 191 -4.44 9.88 -18.76
CA ALA A 191 -3.76 8.63 -19.08
C ALA A 191 -3.95 8.24 -20.55
N ASN A 192 -2.84 7.95 -21.24
CA ASN A 192 -2.85 7.44 -22.60
C ASN A 192 -2.03 6.14 -22.66
N TYR A 193 -2.73 5.02 -22.78
CA TYR A 193 -2.09 3.72 -22.82
C TYR A 193 -1.40 3.45 -24.15
N SER A 194 -0.09 3.21 -24.10
CA SER A 194 0.72 2.75 -25.23
C SER A 194 1.57 1.54 -24.81
N PRO A 195 1.31 0.34 -25.39
CA PRO A 195 2.11 -0.84 -25.06
C PRO A 195 3.60 -0.74 -25.43
N VAL A 196 3.94 0.11 -26.40
CA VAL A 196 5.35 0.35 -26.79
C VAL A 196 6.05 1.21 -25.75
N GLU A 197 5.38 2.25 -25.27
CA GLU A 197 5.91 3.13 -24.23
C GLU A 197 6.06 2.40 -22.89
N GLU A 198 5.16 1.46 -22.59
CA GLU A 198 5.25 0.64 -21.38
C GLU A 198 6.56 -0.15 -21.30
N LYS A 199 7.05 -0.69 -22.41
CA LYS A 199 8.32 -1.45 -22.46
C LYS A 199 9.57 -0.59 -22.34
N THR A 200 9.46 0.69 -22.67
CA THR A 200 10.55 1.67 -22.58
C THR A 200 10.42 2.56 -21.35
N SER A 201 9.45 2.28 -20.50
CA SER A 201 9.21 3.03 -19.27
C SER A 201 10.35 2.84 -18.29
N LEU A 202 10.80 3.96 -17.68
CA LEU A 202 11.80 3.92 -16.62
C LEU A 202 11.27 3.20 -15.39
N ILE A 203 10.00 3.46 -15.03
CA ILE A 203 9.34 2.89 -13.86
C ILE A 203 8.08 2.16 -14.29
N ASN A 204 7.92 0.94 -13.83
CA ASN A 204 6.76 0.10 -14.04
C ASN A 204 6.20 -0.41 -12.73
N ASN A 205 4.88 -0.69 -12.70
CA ASN A 205 4.25 -1.29 -11.53
C ASN A 205 4.44 -2.80 -11.52
N ILE A 206 4.61 -3.35 -10.32
CA ILE A 206 4.57 -4.78 -10.05
C ILE A 206 3.65 -5.05 -8.85
N ASN A 207 2.79 -6.05 -8.95
CA ASN A 207 1.95 -6.53 -7.87
C ASN A 207 2.10 -8.04 -7.75
N LEU A 208 2.50 -8.47 -6.57
CA LEU A 208 2.75 -9.86 -6.24
C LEU A 208 1.79 -10.30 -5.15
N TYR A 209 1.08 -11.38 -5.41
CA TYR A 209 0.16 -12.01 -4.45
C TYR A 209 0.53 -13.46 -4.15
N ASN A 210 1.49 -14.03 -4.90
CA ASN A 210 2.13 -15.32 -4.66
C ASN A 210 3.53 -15.36 -5.30
N PHE A 211 4.26 -16.47 -5.13
CA PHE A 211 5.64 -16.59 -5.59
C PHE A 211 5.79 -16.72 -7.12
N GLU A 212 4.78 -17.25 -7.82
CA GLU A 212 4.88 -17.50 -9.27
C GLU A 212 4.62 -16.26 -10.13
N VAL A 213 3.88 -15.27 -9.62
CA VAL A 213 3.47 -14.08 -10.41
C VAL A 213 4.64 -13.27 -10.93
N ILE A 214 5.80 -13.31 -10.28
CA ILE A 214 7.01 -12.63 -10.77
C ILE A 214 7.40 -13.08 -12.18
N GLN A 215 7.05 -14.31 -12.57
CA GLN A 215 7.32 -14.88 -13.89
C GLN A 215 6.63 -14.13 -15.02
N GLU A 216 5.45 -13.53 -14.77
CA GLU A 216 4.77 -12.68 -15.75
C GLU A 216 5.63 -11.47 -16.13
N TYR A 217 6.27 -10.87 -15.13
CA TYR A 217 7.12 -9.71 -15.32
C TYR A 217 8.43 -10.07 -16.02
N TYR A 218 9.06 -11.18 -15.64
CA TYR A 218 10.24 -11.69 -16.35
C TYR A 218 9.93 -12.03 -17.81
N ALA A 219 8.78 -12.68 -18.09
CA ALA A 219 8.37 -13.01 -19.44
C ALA A 219 8.09 -11.77 -20.29
N LYS A 220 7.58 -10.68 -19.69
CA LYS A 220 7.22 -9.43 -20.40
C LYS A 220 8.41 -8.49 -20.56
N TYR A 221 9.24 -8.35 -19.55
CA TYR A 221 10.27 -7.31 -19.45
C TYR A 221 11.71 -7.86 -19.50
N GLY A 222 11.90 -9.19 -19.34
CA GLY A 222 13.20 -9.84 -19.22
C GLY A 222 13.63 -10.00 -17.76
N ASP A 223 14.68 -10.82 -17.55
CA ASP A 223 15.19 -11.18 -16.22
C ASP A 223 16.07 -10.09 -15.60
N ASP A 224 16.36 -9.03 -16.37
CA ASP A 224 17.22 -7.91 -15.99
C ASP A 224 16.44 -6.76 -15.28
N ILE A 225 15.23 -7.04 -14.79
CA ILE A 225 14.47 -6.07 -13.98
C ILE A 225 14.98 -6.02 -12.55
N ILE A 226 15.01 -4.81 -11.98
CA ILE A 226 15.29 -4.56 -10.57
C ILE A 226 14.04 -3.99 -9.91
N ILE A 227 13.58 -4.65 -8.84
CA ILE A 227 12.44 -4.16 -8.06
C ILE A 227 12.98 -3.15 -7.05
N LYS A 228 12.73 -1.89 -7.32
CA LYS A 228 13.27 -0.74 -6.58
C LYS A 228 12.43 -0.39 -5.35
N GLY A 229 11.13 -0.65 -5.41
CA GLY A 229 10.19 -0.15 -4.41
C GLY A 229 9.68 1.25 -4.70
N TYR A 230 8.96 1.80 -3.75
CA TYR A 230 8.49 3.19 -3.78
C TYR A 230 9.66 4.15 -3.53
N ILE A 231 9.50 5.38 -4.01
CA ILE A 231 10.47 6.46 -3.80
C ILE A 231 10.35 6.93 -2.36
N THR A 232 11.45 6.88 -1.60
CA THR A 232 11.49 7.24 -0.18
C THR A 232 12.42 8.43 0.05
N ALA A 233 12.27 9.09 1.19
CA ALA A 233 13.12 10.23 1.56
C ALA A 233 14.60 9.83 1.77
N ASP A 234 14.83 8.62 2.27
CA ASP A 234 16.15 8.08 2.65
C ASP A 234 16.73 7.06 1.65
N GLY A 235 15.99 6.75 0.58
CA GLY A 235 16.42 5.81 -0.46
C GLY A 235 16.35 4.33 -0.06
N ARG A 236 15.70 4.00 1.06
CA ARG A 236 15.53 2.60 1.46
C ARG A 236 14.61 1.85 0.51
N ALA A 237 14.74 0.54 0.45
CA ALA A 237 13.74 -0.30 -0.19
C ALA A 237 12.42 -0.21 0.60
N CYS A 238 11.31 0.05 -0.09
CA CYS A 238 10.00 0.15 0.51
C CYS A 238 8.94 -0.38 -0.46
N HIS A 239 8.15 -1.33 -0.02
CA HIS A 239 7.09 -1.95 -0.81
C HIS A 239 5.75 -1.77 -0.12
N ASN A 240 4.71 -1.42 -0.88
CA ASN A 240 3.40 -1.20 -0.30
C ASN A 240 2.73 -2.53 0.05
N LEU A 241 2.39 -2.70 1.31
CA LEU A 241 1.54 -3.78 1.81
C LEU A 241 0.08 -3.40 1.59
N SER A 242 -0.58 -4.08 0.66
CA SER A 242 -2.03 -3.98 0.50
C SER A 242 -2.70 -5.13 1.24
N VAL A 243 -3.47 -4.79 2.25
CA VAL A 243 -4.14 -5.76 3.11
C VAL A 243 -5.58 -6.00 2.68
N THR A 244 -5.99 -7.25 2.70
CA THR A 244 -7.38 -7.66 2.51
C THR A 244 -7.89 -8.32 3.79
N ASP A 245 -9.18 -8.14 4.06
CA ASP A 245 -9.80 -8.70 5.29
C ASP A 245 -9.00 -8.37 6.57
N ALA A 246 -8.56 -7.12 6.69
CA ALA A 246 -7.87 -6.56 7.85
C ALA A 246 -8.89 -5.88 8.77
N TYR A 247 -9.03 -6.37 9.99
CA TYR A 247 -10.03 -5.90 10.94
C TYR A 247 -9.37 -5.23 12.13
N SER A 248 -9.91 -4.06 12.51
CA SER A 248 -9.57 -3.35 13.75
C SER A 248 -10.73 -3.34 14.72
N ILE A 249 -10.43 -3.26 16.00
CA ILE A 249 -11.40 -2.99 17.06
C ILE A 249 -11.51 -1.49 17.26
N VAL A 250 -12.73 -0.96 17.34
CA VAL A 250 -12.93 0.46 17.65
C VAL A 250 -12.73 0.70 19.14
N SER A 251 -11.91 1.68 19.50
CA SER A 251 -11.48 1.94 20.89
C SER A 251 -12.64 2.22 21.84
N THR A 252 -13.74 2.80 21.34
CA THR A 252 -14.97 3.10 22.09
C THR A 252 -15.99 1.97 22.12
N SER A 253 -15.70 0.81 21.49
CA SER A 253 -16.62 -0.34 21.45
C SER A 253 -16.97 -0.84 22.85
N GLY A 254 -18.24 -1.10 23.06
CA GLY A 254 -18.75 -1.79 24.25
C GLY A 254 -18.66 -3.33 24.17
N CYS A 255 -18.29 -3.88 23.00
CA CYS A 255 -18.23 -5.31 22.72
C CYS A 255 -16.84 -5.78 22.24
N LYS A 256 -15.76 -5.22 22.81
CA LYS A 256 -14.38 -5.51 22.41
C LYS A 256 -14.02 -6.99 22.45
N ASP A 257 -14.46 -7.73 23.48
CA ASP A 257 -14.24 -9.18 23.56
C ASP A 257 -14.96 -9.93 22.43
N GLY A 258 -16.15 -9.49 22.03
CA GLY A 258 -16.86 -10.08 20.90
C GLY A 258 -16.18 -9.79 19.57
N ALA A 259 -15.66 -8.59 19.42
CA ALA A 259 -14.85 -8.18 18.26
C ALA A 259 -13.57 -9.01 18.15
N TRP A 260 -12.86 -9.19 19.28
CA TRP A 260 -11.67 -10.05 19.33
C TRP A 260 -11.96 -11.50 18.98
N GLU A 261 -13.03 -12.10 19.53
CA GLU A 261 -13.43 -13.46 19.21
C GLU A 261 -13.70 -13.65 17.70
N PHE A 262 -14.25 -12.64 17.02
CA PHE A 262 -14.43 -12.70 15.57
C PHE A 262 -13.10 -12.59 14.82
N ILE A 263 -12.23 -11.66 15.20
CA ILE A 263 -10.89 -11.52 14.60
C ILE A 263 -10.10 -12.82 14.77
N LYS A 264 -10.05 -13.34 16.00
CA LYS A 264 -9.41 -14.62 16.31
C LYS A 264 -9.99 -15.78 15.47
N PHE A 265 -11.32 -15.85 15.37
CA PHE A 265 -11.97 -16.85 14.53
C PHE A 265 -11.51 -16.77 13.08
N CYS A 266 -11.39 -15.57 12.51
CA CYS A 266 -10.88 -15.38 11.16
C CYS A 266 -9.43 -15.84 11.04
N LEU A 267 -8.58 -15.49 12.00
CA LEU A 267 -7.15 -15.84 12.01
C LEU A 267 -6.91 -17.35 12.14
N ILE A 268 -7.72 -18.06 12.94
CA ILE A 268 -7.60 -19.53 13.13
C ILE A 268 -8.15 -20.27 11.91
N ASN A 269 -9.34 -19.87 11.44
CA ASN A 269 -10.04 -20.60 10.38
C ASN A 269 -9.62 -20.17 8.98
N ASP A 270 -8.67 -19.25 8.89
CA ASP A 270 -8.11 -18.67 7.69
C ASP A 270 -8.65 -19.30 6.39
N ASN A 271 -9.83 -18.78 5.95
CA ASN A 271 -10.46 -19.17 4.68
C ASN A 271 -9.89 -18.33 3.54
N SER A 272 -8.59 -18.08 3.59
CA SER A 272 -7.86 -17.29 2.59
C SER A 272 -8.02 -17.88 1.19
N SER A 273 -7.82 -17.05 0.19
CA SER A 273 -7.85 -17.47 -1.20
C SER A 273 -6.70 -18.45 -1.46
N ILE A 274 -6.98 -19.55 -2.14
CA ILE A 274 -5.92 -20.51 -2.46
C ILE A 274 -4.87 -19.80 -3.32
N GLY A 275 -3.64 -19.74 -2.80
CA GLY A 275 -2.48 -19.25 -3.53
C GLY A 275 -2.15 -17.75 -3.35
N TRP A 276 -2.77 -17.04 -2.39
CA TRP A 276 -2.33 -15.70 -2.00
C TRP A 276 -1.38 -15.76 -0.79
N PHE A 277 -0.50 -14.75 -0.64
CA PHE A 277 0.36 -14.67 0.53
C PHE A 277 -0.45 -14.59 1.80
N SER A 278 -0.12 -15.46 2.76
CA SER A 278 -0.71 -15.48 4.09
C SER A 278 0.20 -14.78 5.09
N SER A 279 -0.38 -14.02 6.02
CA SER A 279 0.39 -13.49 7.14
C SER A 279 0.79 -14.57 8.16
N ASN A 280 0.14 -15.73 8.16
CA ASN A 280 0.51 -16.85 9.03
C ASN A 280 1.78 -17.53 8.54
N LYS A 281 2.83 -17.57 9.38
CA LYS A 281 4.16 -18.14 9.06
C LYS A 281 4.11 -19.58 8.62
N GLN A 282 3.30 -20.41 9.28
CA GLN A 282 3.22 -21.81 8.92
C GLN A 282 2.65 -22.00 7.52
N ARG A 283 1.58 -21.28 7.18
CA ARG A 283 0.99 -21.32 5.84
C ARG A 283 1.93 -20.79 4.76
N GLN A 284 2.60 -19.69 5.04
CA GLN A 284 3.60 -19.15 4.12
C GLN A 284 4.73 -20.16 3.89
N GLN A 285 5.18 -20.85 4.94
CA GLN A 285 6.17 -21.92 4.81
C GLN A 285 5.64 -23.10 4.01
N GLU A 286 4.40 -23.53 4.23
CA GLU A 286 3.74 -24.59 3.44
C GLU A 286 3.69 -24.23 1.95
N MET A 287 3.40 -22.96 1.61
CA MET A 287 3.45 -22.48 0.22
C MET A 287 4.88 -22.58 -0.36
N ILE A 288 5.89 -22.14 0.39
CA ILE A 288 7.29 -22.22 -0.02
C ILE A 288 7.71 -23.69 -0.23
N ASP A 289 7.37 -24.57 0.70
CA ASP A 289 7.72 -26.00 0.63
C ASP A 289 7.07 -26.68 -0.58
N GLU A 290 5.81 -26.31 -0.93
CA GLU A 290 5.12 -26.81 -2.12
C GLU A 290 5.82 -26.34 -3.41
N GLU A 291 6.16 -25.06 -3.51
CA GLU A 291 6.89 -24.53 -4.65
C GLU A 291 8.24 -25.23 -4.83
N LEU A 292 9.01 -25.37 -3.76
CA LEU A 292 10.35 -25.98 -3.80
C LEU A 292 10.33 -27.49 -4.07
N ALA A 293 9.29 -28.21 -3.63
CA ALA A 293 9.15 -29.63 -3.88
C ALA A 293 9.08 -29.96 -5.40
N HIS A 294 8.63 -29.00 -6.20
CA HIS A 294 8.41 -29.14 -7.63
C HIS A 294 9.15 -28.07 -8.46
N ALA A 295 10.10 -27.35 -7.87
CA ALA A 295 10.75 -26.18 -8.46
C ALA A 295 11.10 -26.34 -9.94
N GLY A 296 10.58 -25.42 -10.78
CA GLY A 296 10.80 -25.42 -12.22
C GLY A 296 9.91 -26.39 -13.03
N GLU A 297 9.09 -27.23 -12.40
CA GLU A 297 8.11 -28.06 -13.09
C GLU A 297 6.93 -27.19 -13.57
N GLU A 298 6.40 -27.47 -14.76
CA GLU A 298 5.26 -26.73 -15.30
C GLU A 298 3.98 -26.94 -14.48
N LYS A 299 3.26 -25.83 -14.22
CA LYS A 299 1.91 -25.84 -13.66
C LYS A 299 0.85 -25.90 -14.75
N ARG A 300 -0.38 -26.19 -14.36
CA ARG A 300 -1.55 -26.13 -15.27
C ARG A 300 -2.09 -24.71 -15.45
N SER A 301 -1.77 -23.81 -14.51
CA SER A 301 -2.12 -22.39 -14.59
C SER A 301 -1.29 -21.70 -15.67
N THR A 302 -1.89 -20.71 -16.34
CA THR A 302 -1.25 -20.01 -17.45
C THR A 302 -1.45 -18.50 -17.31
N PHE A 303 -0.51 -17.74 -17.84
CA PHE A 303 -0.63 -16.31 -18.07
C PHE A 303 -0.45 -15.98 -19.56
N TYR A 304 -0.78 -14.76 -19.96
CA TYR A 304 -0.73 -14.35 -21.36
C TYR A 304 0.43 -13.38 -21.60
N THR A 305 1.17 -13.65 -22.69
CA THR A 305 2.19 -12.77 -23.24
C THR A 305 1.79 -12.34 -24.65
N GLU A 306 2.55 -11.46 -25.26
CA GLU A 306 2.35 -11.11 -26.70
C GLU A 306 2.54 -12.30 -27.63
N GLN A 307 3.32 -13.30 -27.23
CA GLN A 307 3.58 -14.52 -28.01
C GLN A 307 2.51 -15.60 -27.77
N GLY A 308 1.60 -15.40 -26.82
CA GLY A 308 0.53 -16.33 -26.49
C GLY A 308 0.50 -16.73 -25.03
N SER A 309 -0.19 -17.83 -24.75
CA SER A 309 -0.30 -18.38 -23.40
C SER A 309 0.99 -19.10 -22.99
N VAL A 310 1.46 -18.81 -21.78
CA VAL A 310 2.64 -19.44 -21.15
C VAL A 310 2.18 -20.12 -19.88
N ASN A 311 2.67 -21.33 -19.62
CA ASN A 311 2.43 -22.00 -18.35
C ASN A 311 3.31 -21.37 -17.27
N TYR A 312 2.75 -21.16 -16.06
CA TYR A 312 3.59 -20.97 -14.89
C TYR A 312 4.41 -22.24 -14.62
N HIS A 313 5.51 -22.09 -13.96
CA HIS A 313 6.20 -23.19 -13.31
C HIS A 313 6.15 -22.97 -11.78
N TYR A 314 6.41 -24.04 -11.03
CA TYR A 314 6.63 -23.93 -9.60
C TYR A 314 7.85 -23.05 -9.36
N ALA A 315 7.71 -22.10 -8.43
CA ALA A 315 8.73 -21.09 -8.22
C ALA A 315 10.07 -21.73 -7.80
N THR A 316 11.13 -21.21 -8.40
CA THR A 316 12.51 -21.58 -8.05
C THR A 316 12.94 -20.93 -6.75
N GLN A 317 14.00 -21.42 -6.12
CA GLN A 317 14.59 -20.79 -4.92
C GLN A 317 14.92 -19.32 -5.15
N GLY A 318 15.46 -18.96 -6.33
CA GLY A 318 15.80 -17.56 -6.63
C GLY A 318 14.58 -16.64 -6.74
N GLU A 319 13.47 -17.11 -7.29
CA GLU A 319 12.22 -16.36 -7.34
C GLU A 319 11.63 -16.20 -5.94
N ILE A 320 11.65 -17.25 -5.12
CA ILE A 320 11.20 -17.20 -3.72
C ILE A 320 12.06 -16.22 -2.93
N ASP A 321 13.39 -16.30 -3.02
CA ASP A 321 14.31 -15.39 -2.31
C ASP A 321 14.06 -13.94 -2.70
N THR A 322 13.80 -13.67 -3.99
CA THR A 322 13.46 -12.34 -4.48
C THR A 322 12.18 -11.83 -3.82
N VAL A 323 11.12 -12.63 -3.83
CA VAL A 323 9.82 -12.24 -3.25
C VAL A 323 9.90 -12.10 -1.73
N MET A 324 10.61 -13.01 -1.05
CA MET A 324 10.79 -12.94 0.41
C MET A 324 11.54 -11.67 0.82
N ASN A 325 12.55 -11.24 0.07
CA ASN A 325 13.23 -9.98 0.32
C ASN A 325 12.29 -8.77 0.19
N LEU A 326 11.30 -8.82 -0.71
CA LEU A 326 10.29 -7.76 -0.79
C LEU A 326 9.37 -7.78 0.45
N ILE A 327 8.98 -8.97 0.92
CA ILE A 327 8.13 -9.14 2.13
C ILE A 327 8.82 -8.58 3.38
N GLU A 328 10.15 -8.65 3.47
CA GLU A 328 10.93 -8.09 4.57
C GLU A 328 10.92 -6.55 4.62
N ASN A 329 10.57 -5.89 3.51
CA ASN A 329 10.61 -4.43 3.36
C ASN A 329 9.23 -3.83 3.01
N VAL A 330 8.15 -4.43 3.52
CA VAL A 330 6.79 -3.94 3.31
C VAL A 330 6.39 -2.91 4.35
N GLU A 331 5.59 -1.94 3.92
CA GLU A 331 4.96 -0.94 4.77
C GLU A 331 3.49 -0.76 4.34
N LEU A 332 2.60 -0.49 5.29
CA LEU A 332 1.28 0.03 4.93
C LEU A 332 1.44 1.39 4.25
N SER A 333 0.57 1.65 3.27
CA SER A 333 0.54 2.94 2.60
C SER A 333 0.35 4.05 3.63
N PRO A 334 1.33 4.95 3.81
CA PRO A 334 1.13 6.11 4.64
C PRO A 334 -0.03 6.92 4.06
N SER A 335 -0.91 7.31 4.92
CA SER A 335 -1.95 8.25 4.53
C SER A 335 -1.41 9.65 4.81
N TYR A 336 -1.12 10.37 3.71
CA TYR A 336 -0.95 11.80 3.84
C TYR A 336 -2.21 12.39 4.44
N SER A 337 -2.02 13.35 5.33
CA SER A 337 -3.15 14.21 5.62
C SER A 337 -3.69 14.68 4.27
N SER A 338 -4.90 14.31 3.95
CA SER A 338 -5.58 14.71 2.71
C SER A 338 -5.48 16.24 2.47
N GLY A 339 -5.28 17.01 3.55
CA GLY A 339 -5.06 18.44 3.51
C GLY A 339 -3.77 18.87 2.81
N ILE A 340 -2.61 18.26 3.16
CA ILE A 340 -1.32 18.63 2.54
C ILE A 340 -1.31 18.24 1.07
N SER A 341 -1.72 17.01 0.75
CA SER A 341 -1.79 16.55 -0.63
C SER A 341 -2.72 17.42 -1.49
N ASN A 342 -3.86 17.83 -0.93
CA ASN A 342 -4.79 18.72 -1.63
C ASN A 342 -4.20 20.10 -1.86
N ILE A 343 -3.50 20.68 -0.87
CA ILE A 343 -2.81 21.96 -1.02
C ILE A 343 -1.81 21.90 -2.16
N ILE A 344 -0.92 20.88 -2.15
CA ILE A 344 0.12 20.72 -3.19
C ILE A 344 -0.54 20.55 -4.56
N LYS A 345 -1.55 19.69 -4.67
CA LYS A 345 -2.28 19.44 -5.91
C LYS A 345 -2.95 20.70 -6.46
N GLU A 346 -3.72 21.43 -5.66
CA GLU A 346 -4.41 22.65 -6.06
C GLU A 346 -3.47 23.70 -6.64
N GLU A 347 -2.31 23.90 -6.00
CA GLU A 347 -1.36 24.91 -6.45
C GLU A 347 -0.62 24.45 -7.71
N LEU A 348 -0.28 23.16 -7.82
CA LEU A 348 0.34 22.60 -9.03
C LEU A 348 -0.64 22.57 -10.21
N ASP A 349 -1.93 22.34 -10.01
CA ASP A 349 -2.93 22.46 -11.08
C ASP A 349 -2.96 23.88 -11.67
N SER A 350 -2.87 24.91 -10.82
CA SER A 350 -2.78 26.31 -11.27
C SER A 350 -1.49 26.58 -12.04
N TYR A 351 -0.36 26.01 -11.63
CA TYR A 351 0.92 26.09 -12.33
C TYR A 351 0.84 25.43 -13.72
N PHE A 352 0.37 24.20 -13.80
CA PHE A 352 0.28 23.45 -15.07
C PHE A 352 -0.70 24.05 -16.07
N LEU A 353 -1.68 24.81 -15.61
CA LEU A 353 -2.58 25.61 -16.46
C LEU A 353 -1.97 26.94 -16.93
N GLY A 354 -0.73 27.25 -16.51
CA GLY A 354 -0.04 28.49 -16.86
C GLY A 354 -0.54 29.73 -16.11
N GLY A 355 -1.27 29.53 -15.02
CA GLY A 355 -1.78 30.61 -14.19
C GLY A 355 -0.73 31.29 -13.30
N ARG A 356 0.42 30.65 -13.06
CA ARG A 356 1.50 31.12 -12.18
C ARG A 356 2.85 30.65 -12.66
N SER A 357 3.94 31.29 -12.19
CA SER A 357 5.30 30.78 -12.36
C SER A 357 5.60 29.64 -11.36
N LYS A 358 6.66 28.89 -11.63
CA LYS A 358 7.15 27.82 -10.75
C LYS A 358 7.50 28.38 -9.36
N GLU A 359 8.24 29.49 -9.32
CA GLU A 359 8.69 30.14 -8.09
C GLU A 359 7.51 30.65 -7.22
N GLU A 360 6.50 31.28 -7.88
CA GLU A 360 5.28 31.70 -7.17
C GLU A 360 4.53 30.52 -6.58
N THR A 361 4.40 29.42 -7.34
CA THR A 361 3.70 28.21 -6.91
C THR A 361 4.41 27.57 -5.72
N VAL A 362 5.73 27.39 -5.78
CA VAL A 362 6.54 26.85 -4.68
C VAL A 362 6.38 27.69 -3.41
N THR A 363 6.42 29.01 -3.53
CA THR A 363 6.22 29.93 -2.40
C THR A 363 4.85 29.74 -1.75
N ILE A 364 3.81 29.62 -2.57
CA ILE A 364 2.44 29.44 -2.06
C ILE A 364 2.26 28.07 -1.40
N ILE A 365 2.83 27.00 -1.99
CA ILE A 365 2.83 25.67 -1.36
C ILE A 365 3.51 25.74 0.00
N GLN A 366 4.71 26.32 0.08
CA GLN A 366 5.47 26.52 1.31
C GLN A 366 4.62 27.21 2.39
N ASP A 367 4.03 28.36 2.06
CA ASP A 367 3.26 29.15 3.02
C ASP A 367 1.97 28.45 3.46
N ARG A 368 1.25 27.81 2.52
CA ARG A 368 -0.02 27.12 2.81
C ARG A 368 0.20 25.85 3.63
N VAL A 369 1.24 25.06 3.31
CA VAL A 369 1.55 23.84 4.06
C VAL A 369 2.05 24.19 5.45
N GLN A 370 2.93 25.20 5.62
CA GLN A 370 3.39 25.64 6.92
C GLN A 370 2.19 26.10 7.79
N LEU A 371 1.30 26.93 7.24
CA LEU A 371 0.10 27.35 7.95
C LEU A 371 -0.77 26.16 8.40
N TYR A 372 -0.92 25.16 7.52
CA TYR A 372 -1.66 23.95 7.83
C TYR A 372 -1.03 23.13 8.96
N LEU A 373 0.30 23.05 9.02
CA LEU A 373 1.04 22.42 10.12
C LEU A 373 0.89 23.20 11.42
N ASP A 374 1.02 24.55 11.36
CA ASP A 374 0.89 25.43 12.53
C ASP A 374 -0.50 25.36 13.19
N GLU A 375 -1.57 25.12 12.40
CA GLU A 375 -2.94 24.97 12.91
C GLU A 375 -3.20 23.63 13.61
N ARG A 376 -2.31 22.67 13.49
CA ARG A 376 -2.47 21.31 14.03
C ARG A 376 -1.53 20.99 15.21
N ASN A 377 -0.53 21.82 15.41
CA ASN A 377 0.34 21.81 16.59
C ASN A 377 -0.23 22.74 17.68
#